data_ccedeb5e51091a053cb99c4f4291f3a7
#
_entry.id   ccedeb5e51091a053cb99c4f4291f3a7
#
_cell.length_a   1.000
_cell.length_b   1.000
_cell.length_c   1.000
_cell.angle_alpha   90.00
_cell.angle_beta   90.00
_cell.angle_gamma   90.00
#
_symmetry.space_group_name_H-M   'P 1'
#
loop_
_entity.id
_entity.type
_entity.pdbx_description
1 polymer ?
#
loop_
_entity_poly.entity_id
_entity_poly.type
_entity_poly.pdbx_seq_one_letter_code
_entity_poly.pdbx_strand_id
1 'polypeptide(L)'
;NVFRRTDGRWQSVIWYFDEQGVKRRKVFSSKTKTEAQQKITTYIAQFNEEVRNSDESQKTFKDSLTRWLQVFKFPSVERTTYDRLECTAQHQVFPLIGDKMVGDITAADLKSVLNHWMEQGYAYTTVKKVHILLNEYFRYLTEEGFIQKNPMQSVPMMKRANFLTAQDKECVPEQEAVTVFTPVEIAKFKREAF
;
A
#
# COMPACT_ATOMS: atom_id res chain seq x y z
N ASN A 1 9.84 -5.58 17.25
CA ASN A 1 9.65 -6.58 18.32
C ASN A 1 10.72 -6.45 19.40
N VAL A 2 10.29 -6.46 20.68
CA VAL A 2 11.17 -6.43 21.85
C VAL A 2 11.04 -7.77 22.56
N PHE A 3 12.16 -8.46 22.78
CA PHE A 3 12.17 -9.76 23.46
C PHE A 3 13.35 -9.88 24.42
N ARG A 4 13.25 -10.81 25.37
CA ARG A 4 14.30 -11.08 26.36
C ARG A 4 15.18 -12.21 25.86
N ARG A 5 16.48 -12.00 25.85
CA ARG A 5 17.47 -13.03 25.50
C ARG A 5 17.74 -13.98 26.66
N THR A 6 18.36 -15.10 26.37
CA THR A 6 18.80 -16.10 27.37
C THR A 6 19.83 -15.56 28.34
N ASP A 7 20.61 -14.54 27.95
CA ASP A 7 21.57 -13.83 28.78
C ASP A 7 20.94 -12.78 29.74
N GLY A 8 19.59 -12.72 29.77
CA GLY A 8 18.83 -11.81 30.63
C GLY A 8 18.68 -10.39 30.10
N ARG A 9 19.35 -10.03 29.01
CA ARG A 9 19.23 -8.70 28.37
C ARG A 9 18.00 -8.61 27.49
N TRP A 10 17.47 -7.42 27.37
CA TRP A 10 16.39 -7.11 26.44
C TRP A 10 16.97 -6.70 25.09
N GLN A 11 16.41 -7.25 24.04
CA GLN A 11 16.81 -6.99 22.67
C GLN A 11 15.62 -6.51 21.86
N SER A 12 15.84 -5.47 21.08
CA SER A 12 14.88 -4.99 20.10
C SER A 12 15.51 -5.05 18.71
N VAL A 13 14.71 -5.43 17.72
CA VAL A 13 15.15 -5.60 16.33
C VAL A 13 14.26 -4.80 15.42
N ILE A 14 14.89 -4.00 14.58
CA ILE A 14 14.25 -3.30 13.46
C ILE A 14 14.83 -3.87 12.17
N TRP A 15 13.97 -4.16 11.23
CA TRP A 15 14.34 -4.48 9.86
C TRP A 15 14.15 -3.23 9.00
N TYR A 16 15.12 -2.93 8.17
CA TYR A 16 15.07 -1.83 7.22
C TYR A 16 15.73 -2.26 5.90
N PHE A 17 15.47 -1.51 4.85
CA PHE A 17 16.15 -1.66 3.58
C PHE A 17 17.18 -0.55 3.45
N ASP A 18 18.39 -0.90 2.99
CA ASP A 18 19.41 0.10 2.68
C ASP A 18 19.12 0.82 1.35
N GLU A 19 19.96 1.80 1.01
CA GLU A 19 19.84 2.58 -0.23
C GLU A 19 19.89 1.72 -1.50
N GLN A 20 20.39 0.49 -1.40
CA GLN A 20 20.48 -0.48 -2.49
C GLN A 20 19.29 -1.45 -2.51
N GLY A 21 18.30 -1.26 -1.63
CA GLY A 21 17.13 -2.14 -1.51
C GLY A 21 17.41 -3.48 -0.80
N VAL A 22 18.57 -3.63 -0.18
CA VAL A 22 18.92 -4.86 0.54
C VAL A 22 18.34 -4.82 1.96
N LYS A 23 17.64 -5.88 2.33
CA LYS A 23 17.05 -6.00 3.66
C LYS A 23 18.12 -6.19 4.73
N ARG A 24 18.22 -5.23 5.64
CA ARG A 24 19.13 -5.24 6.79
C ARG A 24 18.39 -5.23 8.10
N ARG A 25 19.06 -5.65 9.15
CA ARG A 25 18.54 -5.58 10.51
C ARG A 25 19.41 -4.70 11.39
N LYS A 26 18.81 -3.86 12.20
CA LYS A 26 19.47 -3.15 13.30
C LYS A 26 18.98 -3.69 14.64
N VAL A 27 19.92 -3.96 15.51
CA VAL A 27 19.66 -4.62 16.78
C VAL A 27 20.09 -3.68 17.90
N PHE A 28 19.21 -3.44 18.86
CA PHE A 28 19.50 -2.68 20.06
C PHE A 28 19.43 -3.61 21.27
N SER A 29 20.42 -3.53 22.14
CA SER A 29 20.49 -4.32 23.38
C SER A 29 20.45 -3.38 24.58
N SER A 30 19.73 -3.79 25.64
CA SER A 30 19.62 -3.01 26.88
C SER A 30 19.35 -3.88 28.10
N LYS A 31 19.52 -3.33 29.30
CA LYS A 31 19.30 -4.03 30.56
C LYS A 31 17.81 -4.14 30.89
N THR A 32 17.00 -3.17 30.44
CA THR A 32 15.57 -3.12 30.72
C THR A 32 14.74 -3.11 29.42
N LYS A 33 13.48 -3.56 29.52
CA LYS A 33 12.53 -3.56 28.40
C LYS A 33 12.22 -2.14 27.93
N THR A 34 12.03 -1.23 28.89
CA THR A 34 11.71 0.18 28.62
C THR A 34 12.83 0.87 27.86
N GLU A 35 14.09 0.63 28.25
CA GLU A 35 15.25 1.18 27.57
C GLU A 35 15.43 0.63 26.14
N ALA A 36 15.14 -0.67 25.93
CA ALA A 36 15.14 -1.26 24.60
C ALA A 36 14.08 -0.62 23.71
N GLN A 37 12.92 -0.30 24.28
CA GLN A 37 11.81 0.34 23.60
C GLN A 37 12.10 1.80 23.27
N GLN A 38 12.70 2.53 24.20
CA GLN A 38 13.14 3.92 23.99
C GLN A 38 14.19 4.03 22.89
N LYS A 39 15.18 3.14 22.85
CA LYS A 39 16.21 3.13 21.80
C LYS A 39 15.61 2.95 20.40
N ILE A 40 14.61 2.09 20.26
CA ILE A 40 13.87 1.95 18.99
C ILE A 40 13.13 3.24 18.65
N THR A 41 12.38 3.80 19.59
CA THR A 41 11.58 5.01 19.37
C THR A 41 12.47 6.20 19.00
N THR A 42 13.59 6.35 19.69
CA THR A 42 14.58 7.42 19.38
C THR A 42 15.18 7.21 17.99
N TYR A 43 15.55 5.98 17.65
CA TYR A 43 16.09 5.68 16.32
C TYR A 43 15.09 5.96 15.20
N ILE A 44 13.83 5.57 15.40
CA ILE A 44 12.77 5.86 14.43
C ILE A 44 12.53 7.36 14.32
N ALA A 45 12.55 8.09 15.46
CA ALA A 45 12.38 9.54 15.44
C ALA A 45 13.52 10.25 14.71
N GLN A 46 14.78 9.88 14.97
CA GLN A 46 15.95 10.41 14.27
C GLN A 46 15.91 10.12 12.78
N PHE A 47 15.56 8.90 12.39
CA PHE A 47 15.40 8.50 11.00
C PHE A 47 14.29 9.29 10.30
N ASN A 48 13.16 9.52 10.98
CA ASN A 48 12.08 10.34 10.46
C ASN A 48 12.48 11.83 10.34
N GLU A 49 13.32 12.33 11.21
CA GLU A 49 13.81 13.71 11.14
C GLU A 49 14.82 13.91 10.01
N GLU A 50 15.68 12.95 9.75
CA GLU A 50 16.53 12.91 8.55
C GLU A 50 15.70 12.86 7.26
N VAL A 51 14.56 12.14 7.27
CA VAL A 51 13.59 12.11 6.16
C VAL A 51 12.92 13.46 5.96
N ARG A 52 12.54 14.16 7.04
CA ARG A 52 11.92 15.50 6.98
C ARG A 52 12.88 16.57 6.44
N ASN A 53 14.16 16.44 6.76
CA ASN A 53 15.18 17.38 6.30
C ASN A 53 15.66 17.12 4.85
N SER A 54 15.26 16.01 4.24
CA SER A 54 15.46 15.79 2.81
C SER A 54 14.28 16.43 2.06
N ASP A 55 14.58 17.20 1.02
CA ASP A 55 13.54 17.80 0.17
C ASP A 55 12.77 16.71 -0.58
N GLU A 56 11.76 16.15 0.07
CA GLU A 56 10.97 15.01 -0.42
C GLU A 56 10.25 15.34 -1.74
N SER A 57 9.93 16.62 -1.95
CA SER A 57 9.28 17.09 -3.16
C SER A 57 10.17 16.96 -4.41
N GLN A 58 11.48 16.98 -4.22
CA GLN A 58 12.49 16.86 -5.28
C GLN A 58 12.94 15.43 -5.55
N LYS A 59 12.41 14.47 -4.82
CA LYS A 59 12.66 13.05 -5.10
C LYS A 59 11.75 12.53 -6.20
N THR A 60 12.21 11.45 -6.86
CA THR A 60 11.34 10.73 -7.77
C THR A 60 10.17 10.10 -6.99
N PHE A 61 9.03 10.02 -7.62
CA PHE A 61 7.85 9.41 -7.00
C PHE A 61 8.13 7.96 -6.58
N LYS A 62 8.86 7.22 -7.42
CA LYS A 62 9.27 5.85 -7.16
C LYS A 62 10.07 5.73 -5.86
N ASP A 63 11.11 6.54 -5.70
CA ASP A 63 11.99 6.48 -4.53
C ASP A 63 11.24 6.88 -3.26
N SER A 64 10.44 7.94 -3.34
CA SER A 64 9.68 8.44 -2.21
C SER A 64 8.58 7.47 -1.77
N LEU A 65 7.78 6.93 -2.70
CA LEU A 65 6.75 5.94 -2.39
C LEU A 65 7.35 4.63 -1.85
N THR A 66 8.45 4.15 -2.44
CA THR A 66 9.15 2.95 -1.97
C THR A 66 9.62 3.14 -0.53
N ARG A 67 10.24 4.29 -0.23
CA ARG A 67 10.66 4.63 1.12
C ARG A 67 9.50 4.69 2.10
N TRP A 68 8.39 5.32 1.72
CA TRP A 68 7.19 5.38 2.55
C TRP A 68 6.62 3.98 2.84
N LEU A 69 6.54 3.11 1.84
CA LEU A 69 6.11 1.73 2.03
C LEU A 69 7.01 1.00 3.03
N GLN A 70 8.33 1.14 2.91
CA GLN A 70 9.30 0.48 3.77
C GLN A 70 9.26 0.99 5.22
N VAL A 71 9.14 2.30 5.40
CA VAL A 71 9.23 2.93 6.73
C VAL A 71 7.90 2.87 7.48
N PHE A 72 6.80 3.15 6.80
CA PHE A 72 5.49 3.31 7.46
C PHE A 72 4.59 2.10 7.32
N LYS A 73 4.59 1.44 6.15
CA LYS A 73 3.70 0.30 5.91
C LYS A 73 4.30 -1.03 6.37
N PHE A 74 5.56 -1.29 6.07
CA PHE A 74 6.20 -2.55 6.45
C PHE A 74 6.07 -2.90 7.94
N PRO A 75 6.30 -1.99 8.89
CA PRO A 75 6.16 -2.30 10.31
C PRO A 75 4.71 -2.33 10.81
N SER A 76 3.75 -1.77 10.06
CA SER A 76 2.37 -1.55 10.50
C SER A 76 1.35 -2.53 9.93
N VAL A 77 1.70 -3.29 8.88
CA VAL A 77 0.79 -4.23 8.23
C VAL A 77 1.36 -5.64 8.18
N GLU A 78 0.50 -6.63 7.97
CA GLU A 78 0.89 -8.02 7.72
C GLU A 78 1.74 -8.13 6.45
N ARG A 79 2.67 -9.07 6.43
CA ARG A 79 3.60 -9.31 5.32
C ARG A 79 2.88 -9.44 3.97
N THR A 80 1.81 -10.22 3.92
CA THR A 80 1.01 -10.42 2.71
C THR A 80 0.35 -9.15 2.21
N THR A 81 -0.02 -8.24 3.11
CA THR A 81 -0.58 -6.93 2.77
C THR A 81 0.51 -6.02 2.22
N TYR A 82 1.69 -6.00 2.85
CA TYR A 82 2.83 -5.25 2.35
C TYR A 82 3.23 -5.68 0.94
N ASP A 83 3.39 -7.00 0.72
CA ASP A 83 3.78 -7.55 -0.59
C ASP A 83 2.75 -7.17 -1.70
N ARG A 84 1.46 -7.09 -1.35
CA ARG A 84 0.40 -6.59 -2.27
C ARG A 84 0.51 -5.10 -2.57
N LEU A 85 0.81 -4.27 -1.57
CA LEU A 85 1.01 -2.83 -1.76
C LEU A 85 2.23 -2.57 -2.64
N GLU A 86 3.33 -3.25 -2.37
CA GLU A 86 4.56 -3.17 -3.16
C GLU A 86 4.33 -3.62 -4.61
N CYS A 87 3.67 -4.75 -4.81
CA CYS A 87 3.28 -5.25 -6.15
C CYS A 87 2.40 -4.24 -6.89
N THR A 88 1.42 -3.62 -6.21
CA THR A 88 0.57 -2.57 -6.78
C THR A 88 1.38 -1.36 -7.20
N ALA A 89 2.33 -0.91 -6.36
CA ALA A 89 3.21 0.20 -6.69
C ALA A 89 4.10 -0.12 -7.91
N GLN A 90 4.75 -1.28 -7.91
CA GLN A 90 5.71 -1.68 -8.95
C GLN A 90 5.07 -1.88 -10.32
N HIS A 91 3.91 -2.53 -10.37
CA HIS A 91 3.30 -2.91 -11.65
C HIS A 91 2.26 -1.93 -12.16
N GLN A 92 1.63 -1.15 -11.28
CA GLN A 92 0.48 -0.33 -11.66
C GLN A 92 0.73 1.18 -11.53
N VAL A 93 1.75 1.60 -10.77
CA VAL A 93 2.00 3.03 -10.53
C VAL A 93 3.32 3.48 -11.14
N PHE A 94 4.43 2.81 -10.82
CA PHE A 94 5.76 3.21 -11.26
C PHE A 94 5.94 3.28 -12.78
N PRO A 95 5.38 2.38 -13.60
CA PRO A 95 5.54 2.47 -15.05
C PRO A 95 4.96 3.76 -15.67
N LEU A 96 4.01 4.41 -14.99
CA LEU A 96 3.30 5.56 -15.51
C LEU A 96 3.80 6.91 -14.94
N ILE A 97 4.13 6.94 -13.65
CA ILE A 97 4.51 8.19 -12.96
C ILE A 97 5.74 8.05 -12.05
N GLY A 98 6.42 6.90 -12.06
CA GLY A 98 7.53 6.61 -11.15
C GLY A 98 8.70 7.60 -11.26
N ASP A 99 9.01 8.05 -12.46
CA ASP A 99 10.15 8.94 -12.74
C ASP A 99 9.84 10.43 -12.54
N LYS A 100 8.55 10.79 -12.32
CA LYS A 100 8.17 12.17 -12.02
C LYS A 100 8.63 12.58 -10.62
N MET A 101 8.98 13.85 -10.46
CA MET A 101 9.21 14.41 -9.12
C MET A 101 7.90 14.49 -8.35
N VAL A 102 7.95 14.21 -7.04
CA VAL A 102 6.76 14.20 -6.18
C VAL A 102 6.02 15.55 -6.24
N GLY A 103 6.77 16.66 -6.23
CA GLY A 103 6.21 18.01 -6.29
C GLY A 103 5.50 18.37 -7.60
N ASP A 104 5.85 17.70 -8.69
CA ASP A 104 5.32 17.97 -10.04
C ASP A 104 4.08 17.11 -10.38
N ILE A 105 3.71 16.18 -9.50
CA ILE A 105 2.57 15.31 -9.76
C ILE A 105 1.26 16.09 -9.55
N THR A 106 0.48 16.13 -10.60
CA THR A 106 -0.82 16.80 -10.63
C THR A 106 -1.99 15.84 -10.44
N ALA A 107 -3.16 16.38 -10.11
CA ALA A 107 -4.40 15.58 -10.09
C ALA A 107 -4.73 14.96 -11.46
N ALA A 108 -4.33 15.62 -12.56
CA ALA A 108 -4.51 15.10 -13.91
C ALA A 108 -3.65 13.84 -14.16
N ASP A 109 -2.40 13.84 -13.70
CA ASP A 109 -1.52 12.67 -13.78
C ASP A 109 -2.11 11.47 -13.04
N LEU A 110 -2.57 11.69 -11.81
CA LEU A 110 -3.17 10.63 -10.99
C LEU A 110 -4.46 10.08 -11.59
N LYS A 111 -5.30 10.96 -12.15
CA LYS A 111 -6.49 10.54 -12.88
C LYS A 111 -6.14 9.74 -14.14
N SER A 112 -5.08 10.15 -14.85
CA SER A 112 -4.57 9.44 -16.03
C SER A 112 -4.13 8.01 -15.68
N VAL A 113 -3.45 7.83 -14.56
CA VAL A 113 -3.06 6.49 -14.06
C VAL A 113 -4.29 5.60 -13.84
N LEU A 114 -5.33 6.10 -13.19
CA LEU A 114 -6.55 5.33 -12.94
C LEU A 114 -7.30 5.01 -14.22
N ASN A 115 -7.42 5.98 -15.13
CA ASN A 115 -8.07 5.79 -16.43
C ASN A 115 -7.31 4.79 -17.30
N HIS A 116 -5.98 4.85 -17.32
CA HIS A 116 -5.14 3.90 -18.07
C HIS A 116 -5.48 2.45 -17.72
N TRP A 117 -5.52 2.12 -16.42
CA TRP A 117 -5.81 0.74 -16.00
C TRP A 117 -7.26 0.33 -16.26
N MET A 118 -8.17 1.28 -16.27
CA MET A 118 -9.54 1.05 -16.66
C MET A 118 -9.65 0.74 -18.15
N GLU A 119 -8.98 1.52 -19.01
CA GLU A 119 -8.94 1.32 -20.47
C GLU A 119 -8.25 0.00 -20.84
N GLN A 120 -7.27 -0.43 -20.05
CA GLN A 120 -6.62 -1.75 -20.21
C GLN A 120 -7.48 -2.92 -19.71
N GLY A 121 -8.72 -2.70 -19.30
CA GLY A 121 -9.64 -3.76 -18.91
C GLY A 121 -9.43 -4.34 -17.52
N TYR A 122 -8.68 -3.65 -16.64
CA TYR A 122 -8.50 -4.12 -15.27
C TYR A 122 -9.78 -4.00 -14.45
N ALA A 123 -10.01 -4.98 -13.57
CA ALA A 123 -11.17 -4.99 -12.69
C ALA A 123 -11.25 -3.75 -11.78
N TYR A 124 -12.46 -3.29 -11.50
CA TYR A 124 -12.72 -2.18 -10.58
C TYR A 124 -11.96 -2.29 -9.24
N THR A 125 -11.90 -3.52 -8.69
CA THR A 125 -11.20 -3.78 -7.42
C THR A 125 -9.69 -3.52 -7.51
N THR A 126 -9.08 -3.74 -8.66
CA THR A 126 -7.66 -3.45 -8.91
C THR A 126 -7.42 -1.95 -8.98
N VAL A 127 -8.20 -1.23 -9.78
CA VAL A 127 -8.10 0.23 -9.89
C VAL A 127 -8.40 0.91 -8.55
N LYS A 128 -9.36 0.37 -7.77
CA LYS A 128 -9.65 0.85 -6.41
C LYS A 128 -8.44 0.70 -5.47
N LYS A 129 -7.68 -0.40 -5.57
CA LYS A 129 -6.45 -0.59 -4.76
C LYS A 129 -5.39 0.46 -5.10
N VAL A 130 -5.19 0.76 -6.38
CA VAL A 130 -4.28 1.85 -6.81
C VAL A 130 -4.74 3.19 -6.23
N HIS A 131 -6.03 3.52 -6.33
CA HIS A 131 -6.58 4.74 -5.77
C HIS A 131 -6.36 4.85 -4.26
N ILE A 132 -6.61 3.78 -3.51
CA ILE A 132 -6.41 3.76 -2.04
C ILE A 132 -4.95 3.99 -1.70
N LEU A 133 -4.01 3.28 -2.36
CA LEU A 133 -2.58 3.44 -2.15
C LEU A 133 -2.12 4.88 -2.38
N LEU A 134 -2.50 5.45 -3.52
CA LEU A 134 -2.15 6.84 -3.87
C LEU A 134 -2.76 7.84 -2.88
N ASN A 135 -4.02 7.66 -2.49
CA ASN A 135 -4.68 8.55 -1.56
C ASN A 135 -4.03 8.53 -0.17
N GLU A 136 -3.65 7.37 0.35
CA GLU A 136 -2.95 7.25 1.63
C GLU A 136 -1.57 7.91 1.57
N TYR A 137 -0.83 7.68 0.48
CA TYR A 137 0.50 8.25 0.32
C TYR A 137 0.46 9.78 0.20
N PHE A 138 -0.39 10.34 -0.65
CA PHE A 138 -0.50 11.80 -0.80
C PHE A 138 -1.09 12.49 0.43
N ARG A 139 -1.94 11.79 1.19
CA ARG A 139 -2.39 12.28 2.50
C ARG A 139 -1.19 12.41 3.47
N TYR A 140 -0.37 11.37 3.56
CA TYR A 140 0.86 11.42 4.36
C TYR A 140 1.76 12.59 3.96
N LEU A 141 2.04 12.79 2.68
CA LEU A 141 2.87 13.90 2.21
C LEU A 141 2.31 15.28 2.61
N THR A 142 0.98 15.41 2.62
CA THR A 142 0.32 16.66 3.01
C THR A 142 0.35 16.86 4.53
N GLU A 143 0.11 15.80 5.30
CA GLU A 143 0.15 15.83 6.76
C GLU A 143 1.56 16.15 7.30
N GLU A 144 2.60 15.65 6.65
CA GLU A 144 4.01 15.96 6.97
C GLU A 144 4.52 17.29 6.38
N GLY A 145 3.70 17.97 5.58
CA GLY A 145 4.04 19.28 5.01
C GLY A 145 5.00 19.25 3.83
N PHE A 146 5.26 18.07 3.23
CA PHE A 146 6.10 17.94 2.04
C PHE A 146 5.45 18.51 0.79
N ILE A 147 4.10 18.51 0.74
CA ILE A 147 3.30 19.14 -0.30
C ILE A 147 2.21 20.02 0.34
N GLN A 148 1.87 21.11 -0.31
CA GLN A 148 0.88 22.06 0.22
C GLN A 148 -0.56 21.56 0.10
N LYS A 149 -0.86 20.80 -0.94
CA LYS A 149 -2.22 20.32 -1.25
C LYS A 149 -2.18 18.89 -1.74
N ASN A 150 -3.08 18.06 -1.22
CA ASN A 150 -3.24 16.70 -1.67
C ASN A 150 -3.92 16.64 -3.05
N PRO A 151 -3.23 16.24 -4.13
CA PRO A 151 -3.81 16.17 -5.47
C PRO A 151 -4.93 15.12 -5.59
N MET A 152 -4.91 14.08 -4.75
CA MET A 152 -5.95 13.03 -4.74
C MET A 152 -7.33 13.54 -4.29
N GLN A 153 -7.42 14.69 -3.58
CA GLN A 153 -8.72 15.29 -3.22
C GLN A 153 -9.55 15.66 -4.45
N SER A 154 -8.90 15.96 -5.57
CA SER A 154 -9.56 16.30 -6.84
C SER A 154 -9.78 15.09 -7.75
N VAL A 155 -9.41 13.88 -7.31
CA VAL A 155 -9.50 12.63 -8.08
C VAL A 155 -10.44 11.66 -7.37
N PRO A 156 -11.77 11.85 -7.48
CA PRO A 156 -12.71 10.93 -6.87
C PRO A 156 -12.63 9.56 -7.55
N MET A 157 -12.77 8.50 -6.75
CA MET A 157 -12.90 7.15 -7.29
C MET A 157 -14.18 7.03 -8.10
N MET A 158 -14.10 6.46 -9.29
CA MET A 158 -15.26 6.19 -10.13
C MET A 158 -16.26 5.26 -9.43
N LYS A 159 -17.55 5.48 -9.66
CA LYS A 159 -18.61 4.58 -9.18
C LYS A 159 -18.50 3.24 -9.92
N ARG A 160 -18.68 2.13 -9.19
CA ARG A 160 -18.63 0.79 -9.76
C ARG A 160 -19.58 0.60 -10.95
N ALA A 161 -20.78 1.19 -10.89
CA ALA A 161 -21.75 1.15 -11.98
C ALA A 161 -21.21 1.73 -13.29
N ASN A 162 -20.46 2.85 -13.22
CA ASN A 162 -19.88 3.47 -14.41
C ASN A 162 -18.69 2.66 -14.97
N PHE A 163 -18.04 1.86 -14.14
CA PHE A 163 -16.95 0.99 -14.54
C PHE A 163 -17.46 -0.22 -15.32
N LEU A 164 -18.56 -0.82 -14.89
CA LEU A 164 -19.20 -1.95 -15.55
C LEU A 164 -19.75 -1.57 -16.93
N THR A 165 -20.28 -0.35 -17.11
CA THR A 165 -20.82 0.11 -18.40
C THR A 165 -19.76 0.31 -19.49
N ALA A 166 -18.49 0.43 -19.17
CA ALA A 166 -17.42 0.52 -20.16
C ALA A 166 -16.97 -0.86 -20.68
N GLN A 167 -17.09 -1.91 -19.87
CA GLN A 167 -16.66 -3.27 -20.19
C GLN A 167 -17.82 -4.22 -20.57
N ASP A 168 -19.01 -4.00 -20.04
CA ASP A 168 -20.13 -4.94 -20.20
C ASP A 168 -21.03 -4.64 -21.43
N LYS A 169 -20.65 -3.67 -22.27
CA LYS A 169 -21.40 -3.41 -23.51
C LYS A 169 -21.24 -4.50 -24.58
N GLU A 170 -20.29 -5.41 -24.44
CA GLU A 170 -20.06 -6.50 -25.38
C GLU A 170 -20.42 -7.90 -24.86
N CYS A 171 -20.65 -8.07 -23.57
CA CYS A 171 -21.10 -9.36 -23.01
C CYS A 171 -22.11 -9.13 -21.91
N VAL A 172 -23.37 -9.01 -22.27
CA VAL A 172 -24.46 -9.47 -21.42
C VAL A 172 -24.77 -10.88 -21.86
N PRO A 173 -24.21 -11.94 -21.26
CA PRO A 173 -24.91 -13.21 -21.28
C PRO A 173 -26.18 -12.94 -20.50
N GLU A 174 -27.33 -13.21 -21.16
CA GLU A 174 -28.61 -13.35 -20.52
C GLU A 174 -28.41 -13.96 -19.13
N GLN A 175 -28.86 -13.30 -18.09
CA GLN A 175 -28.65 -13.71 -16.70
C GLN A 175 -29.05 -15.19 -16.58
N GLU A 176 -28.09 -16.09 -16.60
CA GLU A 176 -28.29 -17.40 -15.99
C GLU A 176 -28.62 -17.09 -14.53
N ALA A 177 -29.90 -17.23 -14.22
CA ALA A 177 -30.38 -17.07 -12.86
C ALA A 177 -29.48 -17.92 -11.99
N VAL A 178 -28.81 -17.30 -11.02
CA VAL A 178 -28.01 -18.02 -10.04
C VAL A 178 -28.93 -19.03 -9.41
N THR A 179 -28.79 -20.29 -9.81
CA THR A 179 -29.62 -21.38 -9.30
C THR A 179 -29.17 -21.61 -7.87
N VAL A 180 -29.83 -20.95 -6.96
CA VAL A 180 -29.63 -21.21 -5.53
C VAL A 180 -30.17 -22.60 -5.25
N PHE A 181 -29.31 -23.51 -4.85
CA PHE A 181 -29.71 -24.85 -4.48
C PHE A 181 -30.88 -24.79 -3.47
N THR A 182 -31.99 -25.42 -3.81
CA THR A 182 -33.13 -25.54 -2.92
C THR A 182 -32.75 -26.36 -1.68
N PRO A 183 -33.44 -26.18 -0.52
CA PRO A 183 -33.18 -26.97 0.67
C PRO A 183 -33.25 -28.49 0.43
N VAL A 184 -34.04 -28.92 -0.55
CA VAL A 184 -34.21 -30.33 -0.95
C VAL A 184 -32.95 -30.83 -1.71
N GLU A 185 -32.42 -30.05 -2.58
CA GLU A 185 -31.16 -30.36 -3.31
C GLU A 185 -29.98 -30.42 -2.37
N ILE A 186 -29.89 -29.50 -1.41
CA ILE A 186 -28.86 -29.50 -0.36
C ILE A 186 -29.00 -30.80 0.50
N ALA A 187 -30.21 -31.21 0.86
CA ALA A 187 -30.43 -32.44 1.61
C ALA A 187 -30.04 -33.69 0.81
N LYS A 188 -30.30 -33.70 -0.50
CA LYS A 188 -29.90 -34.79 -1.40
C LYS A 188 -28.39 -34.87 -1.51
N PHE A 189 -27.70 -33.72 -1.69
CA PHE A 189 -26.23 -33.64 -1.76
C PHE A 189 -25.56 -34.15 -0.51
N LYS A 190 -26.12 -33.81 0.68
CA LYS A 190 -25.63 -34.30 1.97
C LYS A 190 -25.82 -35.81 2.17
N ARG A 191 -26.82 -36.40 1.54
CA ARG A 191 -27.09 -37.85 1.64
C ARG A 191 -26.20 -38.67 0.71
N GLU A 192 -25.73 -38.10 -0.40
CA GLU A 192 -24.85 -38.77 -1.38
C GLU A 192 -23.36 -38.57 -1.08
N ALA A 193 -23.02 -37.64 -0.20
CA ALA A 193 -21.63 -37.30 0.16
C ALA A 193 -21.12 -37.99 1.45
N PHE A 194 -21.99 -38.80 2.10
CA PHE A 194 -21.68 -39.63 3.27
C PHE A 194 -22.34 -41.00 3.11
#